data_cbd509c8756cfbaf5d82885ba4cb3d90
#
_entry.id   cbd509c8756cfbaf5d82885ba4cb3d90
#
_cell.length_a   1.000
_cell.length_b   1.000
_cell.length_c   1.000
_cell.angle_alpha   90.00
_cell.angle_beta   90.00
_cell.angle_gamma   90.00
#
_symmetry.space_group_name_H-M   'P 1'
#
loop_
_entity.id
_entity.type
_entity.pdbx_description
1 polymer ?
#
loop_
_entity_poly.entity_id
_entity_poly.type
_entity_poly.pdbx_seq_one_letter_code
_entity_poly.pdbx_strand_id
1 'polypeptide(L)'
;MSGDPELALALAYAPSAVRPALEALWALDAQFGHVVRSTTEPMIGEIRLTWWHDALLALGNGPAPDEPLLQRVKACLGEADLPALAGMAEGWSELLEAMPLGDQALESHAERRGGALFRQAAILLGGEAHDVSAAGRGWALVDFAFRCSDRATAARALAMARAALEPAMALRWPKAARPLGILAHLALRDAKAGCEVPRRQGSPARQLRAIRHLLTGR
;
A
#
# COMPACT_ATOMS: atom_id res chain seq x y z
N MET A 1 9.54 -10.49 -6.37
CA MET A 1 8.94 -10.57 -5.02
C MET A 1 9.55 -9.45 -4.20
N SER A 2 8.74 -8.64 -3.55
CA SER A 2 9.20 -7.56 -2.67
C SER A 2 10.06 -8.15 -1.55
N GLY A 3 11.25 -7.61 -1.34
CA GLY A 3 12.14 -8.04 -0.26
C GLY A 3 11.67 -7.61 1.15
N ASP A 4 10.40 -7.23 1.31
CA ASP A 4 9.81 -6.85 2.59
C ASP A 4 9.34 -8.10 3.36
N PRO A 5 10.05 -8.48 4.44
CA PRO A 5 9.73 -9.67 5.22
C PRO A 5 8.40 -9.55 5.98
N GLU A 6 7.91 -8.34 6.22
CA GLU A 6 6.66 -8.08 6.94
C GLU A 6 5.46 -8.24 6.02
N LEU A 7 5.58 -7.81 4.77
CA LEU A 7 4.61 -8.11 3.72
C LEU A 7 4.56 -9.62 3.45
N ALA A 8 5.73 -10.27 3.32
CA ALA A 8 5.78 -11.72 3.12
C ALA A 8 5.08 -12.48 4.26
N LEU A 9 5.28 -12.04 5.51
CA LEU A 9 4.60 -12.59 6.67
C LEU A 9 3.08 -12.38 6.59
N ALA A 10 2.62 -11.17 6.28
CA ALA A 10 1.20 -10.85 6.15
C ALA A 10 0.53 -11.73 5.07
N LEU A 11 1.16 -11.87 3.90
CA LEU A 11 0.67 -12.71 2.81
C LEU A 11 0.66 -14.20 3.17
N ALA A 12 1.65 -14.69 3.95
CA ALA A 12 1.69 -16.07 4.39
C ALA A 12 0.49 -16.45 5.27
N TYR A 13 -0.07 -15.49 6.01
CA TYR A 13 -1.26 -15.70 6.85
C TYR A 13 -2.58 -15.53 6.09
N ALA A 14 -2.55 -15.03 4.87
CA ALA A 14 -3.74 -14.98 4.03
C ALA A 14 -4.14 -16.40 3.54
N PRO A 15 -5.44 -16.65 3.35
CA PRO A 15 -5.89 -17.92 2.77
C PRO A 15 -5.19 -18.21 1.44
N SER A 16 -4.78 -19.47 1.23
CA SER A 16 -4.02 -19.86 0.04
C SER A 16 -4.74 -19.55 -1.28
N ALA A 17 -6.08 -19.65 -1.29
CA ALA A 17 -6.90 -19.40 -2.46
C ALA A 17 -6.82 -17.94 -2.98
N VAL A 18 -6.66 -16.96 -2.08
CA VAL A 18 -6.62 -15.53 -2.45
C VAL A 18 -5.19 -14.95 -2.49
N ARG A 19 -4.21 -15.74 -2.07
CA ARG A 19 -2.82 -15.28 -2.03
C ARG A 19 -2.27 -14.83 -3.38
N PRO A 20 -2.52 -15.52 -4.52
CA PRO A 20 -2.06 -15.06 -5.82
C PRO A 20 -2.61 -13.67 -6.20
N ALA A 21 -3.88 -13.39 -5.87
CA ALA A 21 -4.50 -12.10 -6.12
C ALA A 21 -3.88 -10.99 -5.24
N LEU A 22 -3.66 -11.27 -3.95
CA LEU A 22 -2.96 -10.36 -3.06
C LEU A 22 -1.54 -10.07 -3.54
N GLU A 23 -0.79 -11.11 -3.97
CA GLU A 23 0.56 -10.94 -4.51
C GLU A 23 0.56 -10.09 -5.78
N ALA A 24 -0.43 -10.25 -6.67
CA ALA A 24 -0.59 -9.42 -7.86
C ALA A 24 -0.87 -7.96 -7.49
N LEU A 25 -1.74 -7.72 -6.51
CA LEU A 25 -2.08 -6.40 -6.01
C LEU A 25 -0.86 -5.66 -5.43
N TRP A 26 -0.07 -6.32 -4.57
CA TRP A 26 1.16 -5.72 -4.03
C TRP A 26 2.28 -5.58 -5.05
N ALA A 27 2.35 -6.48 -6.05
CA ALA A 27 3.30 -6.35 -7.15
C ALA A 27 2.99 -5.13 -8.01
N LEU A 28 1.69 -4.81 -8.21
CA LEU A 28 1.26 -3.60 -8.91
C LEU A 28 1.68 -2.33 -8.15
N ASP A 29 1.44 -2.25 -6.85
CA ASP A 29 1.92 -1.14 -6.00
C ASP A 29 3.44 -0.98 -6.07
N ALA A 30 4.17 -2.09 -6.00
CA ALA A 30 5.63 -2.09 -6.10
C ALA A 30 6.12 -1.60 -7.47
N GLN A 31 5.40 -1.95 -8.55
CA GLN A 31 5.70 -1.51 -9.92
C GLN A 31 5.53 0.00 -10.07
N PHE A 32 4.45 0.58 -9.55
CA PHE A 32 4.27 2.03 -9.58
C PHE A 32 5.36 2.75 -8.77
N GLY A 33 5.67 2.24 -7.58
CA GLY A 33 6.78 2.74 -6.79
C GLY A 33 8.14 2.60 -7.50
N HIS A 34 8.34 1.57 -8.32
CA HIS A 34 9.53 1.43 -9.15
C HIS A 34 9.58 2.51 -10.24
N VAL A 35 8.47 2.80 -10.91
CA VAL A 35 8.38 3.89 -11.90
C VAL A 35 8.84 5.20 -11.30
N VAL A 36 8.28 5.61 -10.15
CA VAL A 36 8.62 6.86 -9.47
C VAL A 36 10.10 6.91 -9.09
N ARG A 37 10.64 5.84 -8.51
CA ARG A 37 12.04 5.82 -8.04
C ARG A 37 13.07 5.71 -9.15
N SER A 38 12.73 5.13 -10.30
CA SER A 38 13.64 4.93 -11.43
C SER A 38 13.59 6.05 -12.46
N THR A 39 12.76 7.06 -12.24
CA THR A 39 12.59 8.17 -13.17
C THR A 39 13.21 9.43 -12.60
N THR A 40 14.08 10.07 -13.37
CA THR A 40 14.74 11.33 -13.02
C THR A 40 13.97 12.55 -13.51
N GLU A 41 13.18 12.39 -14.56
CA GLU A 41 12.36 13.45 -15.17
C GLU A 41 10.87 13.24 -14.84
N PRO A 42 10.21 14.12 -14.06
CA PRO A 42 8.83 13.96 -13.63
C PRO A 42 7.86 13.64 -14.78
N MET A 43 7.97 14.34 -15.91
CA MET A 43 7.12 14.13 -17.08
C MET A 43 7.21 12.69 -17.64
N ILE A 44 8.40 12.09 -17.63
CA ILE A 44 8.56 10.68 -18.06
C ILE A 44 7.89 9.74 -17.07
N GLY A 45 7.97 10.04 -15.76
CA GLY A 45 7.27 9.32 -14.71
C GLY A 45 5.75 9.35 -14.90
N GLU A 46 5.21 10.53 -15.19
CA GLU A 46 3.78 10.72 -15.47
C GLU A 46 3.33 9.94 -16.70
N ILE A 47 4.05 10.01 -17.82
CA ILE A 47 3.73 9.24 -19.04
C ILE A 47 3.69 7.74 -18.72
N ARG A 48 4.65 7.22 -17.96
CA ARG A 48 4.72 5.81 -17.61
C ARG A 48 3.57 5.39 -16.66
N LEU A 49 3.23 6.21 -15.66
CA LEU A 49 2.10 5.93 -14.77
C LEU A 49 0.76 6.04 -15.50
N THR A 50 0.60 7.01 -16.41
CA THR A 50 -0.59 7.13 -17.27
C THR A 50 -0.75 5.90 -18.15
N TRP A 51 0.34 5.39 -18.73
CA TRP A 51 0.29 4.16 -19.50
C TRP A 51 -0.21 2.97 -18.64
N TRP A 52 0.27 2.83 -17.41
CA TRP A 52 -0.20 1.79 -16.48
C TRP A 52 -1.67 1.98 -16.12
N HIS A 53 -2.10 3.21 -15.86
CA HIS A 53 -3.50 3.56 -15.61
C HIS A 53 -4.40 3.11 -16.76
N ASP A 54 -4.08 3.54 -17.99
CA ASP A 54 -4.88 3.23 -19.18
C ASP A 54 -4.86 1.74 -19.52
N ALA A 55 -3.71 1.08 -19.37
CA ALA A 55 -3.59 -0.35 -19.58
C ALA A 55 -4.45 -1.16 -18.60
N LEU A 56 -4.53 -0.74 -17.32
CA LEU A 56 -5.41 -1.38 -16.34
C LEU A 56 -6.87 -1.22 -16.72
N LEU A 57 -7.32 -0.01 -17.10
CA LEU A 57 -8.71 0.21 -17.54
C LEU A 57 -9.04 -0.61 -18.79
N ALA A 58 -8.10 -0.75 -19.72
CA ALA A 58 -8.28 -1.51 -20.95
C ALA A 58 -8.43 -3.02 -20.70
N LEU A 59 -7.98 -3.57 -19.56
CA LEU A 59 -8.12 -4.99 -19.24
C LEU A 59 -9.59 -5.45 -19.18
N GLY A 60 -10.52 -4.56 -18.84
CA GLY A 60 -11.96 -4.88 -18.85
C GLY A 60 -12.56 -5.07 -20.25
N ASN A 61 -11.92 -4.54 -21.29
CA ASN A 61 -12.50 -4.47 -22.63
C ASN A 61 -11.73 -5.29 -23.70
N GLY A 62 -10.64 -5.98 -23.32
CA GLY A 62 -9.82 -6.68 -24.30
C GLY A 62 -8.76 -7.58 -23.68
N PRO A 63 -7.92 -8.22 -24.49
CA PRO A 63 -6.82 -9.05 -24.00
C PRO A 63 -5.80 -8.19 -23.25
N ALA A 64 -5.15 -8.79 -22.24
CA ALA A 64 -4.04 -8.11 -21.56
C ALA A 64 -2.89 -7.86 -22.55
N PRO A 65 -2.21 -6.70 -22.47
CA PRO A 65 -0.95 -6.46 -23.19
C PRO A 65 0.09 -7.55 -22.87
N ASP A 66 1.15 -7.62 -23.67
CA ASP A 66 2.29 -8.51 -23.42
C ASP A 66 3.18 -7.92 -22.28
N GLU A 67 2.58 -7.82 -21.10
CA GLU A 67 3.17 -7.39 -19.83
C GLU A 67 2.77 -8.41 -18.76
N PRO A 68 3.73 -9.16 -18.21
CA PRO A 68 3.43 -10.27 -17.31
C PRO A 68 2.61 -9.87 -16.08
N LEU A 69 2.81 -8.66 -15.55
CA LEU A 69 2.06 -8.20 -14.39
C LEU A 69 0.60 -7.89 -14.73
N LEU A 70 0.32 -7.27 -15.89
CA LEU A 70 -1.05 -7.03 -16.35
C LEU A 70 -1.79 -8.34 -16.66
N GLN A 71 -1.12 -9.33 -17.24
CA GLN A 71 -1.68 -10.65 -17.45
C GLN A 71 -2.05 -11.31 -16.12
N ARG A 72 -1.19 -11.18 -15.10
CA ARG A 72 -1.44 -11.72 -13.76
C ARG A 72 -2.58 -10.97 -13.04
N VAL A 73 -2.64 -9.65 -13.15
CA VAL A 73 -3.74 -8.83 -12.63
C VAL A 73 -5.06 -9.30 -13.25
N LYS A 74 -5.13 -9.41 -14.58
CA LYS A 74 -6.33 -9.89 -15.27
C LYS A 74 -6.75 -11.30 -14.86
N ALA A 75 -5.80 -12.20 -14.63
CA ALA A 75 -6.10 -13.57 -14.23
C ALA A 75 -6.58 -13.71 -12.77
N CYS A 76 -6.19 -12.79 -11.89
CA CYS A 76 -6.39 -12.92 -10.44
C CYS A 76 -7.38 -11.91 -9.84
N LEU A 77 -7.67 -10.79 -10.51
CA LEU A 77 -8.50 -9.70 -9.99
C LEU A 77 -9.71 -9.49 -10.88
N GLY A 78 -10.81 -9.04 -10.29
CA GLY A 78 -12.07 -8.82 -11.00
C GLY A 78 -12.07 -7.54 -11.83
N GLU A 79 -12.90 -7.47 -12.88
CA GLU A 79 -13.03 -6.27 -13.71
C GLU A 79 -13.53 -5.05 -12.91
N ALA A 80 -14.38 -5.28 -11.90
CA ALA A 80 -14.89 -4.22 -11.02
C ALA A 80 -13.80 -3.54 -10.19
N ASP A 81 -12.63 -4.19 -10.00
CA ASP A 81 -11.52 -3.67 -9.24
C ASP A 81 -10.62 -2.74 -10.07
N LEU A 82 -10.65 -2.86 -11.40
CA LEU A 82 -9.73 -2.17 -12.31
C LEU A 82 -9.70 -0.64 -12.15
N PRO A 83 -10.84 0.08 -12.00
CA PRO A 83 -10.79 1.54 -11.76
C PRO A 83 -10.06 1.93 -10.49
N ALA A 84 -10.22 1.17 -9.40
CA ALA A 84 -9.52 1.43 -8.15
C ALA A 84 -8.02 1.16 -8.29
N LEU A 85 -7.63 0.12 -9.03
CA LEU A 85 -6.24 -0.21 -9.32
C LEU A 85 -5.57 0.83 -10.23
N ALA A 86 -6.29 1.32 -11.24
CA ALA A 86 -5.84 2.41 -12.10
C ALA A 86 -5.60 3.69 -11.28
N GLY A 87 -6.54 4.05 -10.40
CA GLY A 87 -6.42 5.19 -9.51
C GLY A 87 -5.20 5.14 -8.57
N MET A 88 -4.66 3.94 -8.28
CA MET A 88 -3.40 3.85 -7.53
C MET A 88 -2.22 4.46 -8.28
N ALA A 89 -2.18 4.38 -9.62
CA ALA A 89 -1.14 5.02 -10.42
C ALA A 89 -1.16 6.55 -10.25
N GLU A 90 -2.36 7.15 -10.20
CA GLU A 90 -2.52 8.59 -9.92
C GLU A 90 -2.02 8.93 -8.50
N GLY A 91 -2.29 8.07 -7.51
CA GLY A 91 -1.77 8.26 -6.15
C GLY A 91 -0.24 8.24 -6.10
N TRP A 92 0.42 7.47 -6.96
CA TRP A 92 1.86 7.45 -7.07
C TRP A 92 2.41 8.65 -7.86
N SER A 93 1.65 9.22 -8.84
CA SER A 93 2.08 10.40 -9.60
C SER A 93 2.23 11.65 -8.73
N GLU A 94 1.47 11.77 -7.64
CA GLU A 94 1.63 12.86 -6.66
C GLU A 94 3.07 12.99 -6.14
N LEU A 95 3.83 11.88 -6.12
CA LEU A 95 5.21 11.86 -5.65
C LEU A 95 6.24 12.28 -6.70
N LEU A 96 5.80 12.59 -7.92
CA LEU A 96 6.65 13.16 -8.98
C LEU A 96 6.78 14.69 -8.86
N GLU A 97 5.93 15.32 -8.03
CA GLU A 97 6.04 16.74 -7.76
C GLU A 97 7.34 17.09 -7.03
N ALA A 98 7.74 18.36 -7.20
CA ALA A 98 8.93 18.89 -6.51
C ALA A 98 8.72 18.96 -4.98
N MET A 99 9.73 18.59 -4.23
CA MET A 99 9.73 18.77 -2.78
C MET A 99 9.86 20.25 -2.37
N PRO A 100 9.21 20.66 -1.27
CA PRO A 100 8.38 19.87 -0.36
C PRO A 100 6.97 19.63 -0.89
N LEU A 101 6.45 18.42 -0.74
CA LEU A 101 5.05 18.13 -1.10
C LEU A 101 4.07 18.85 -0.18
N GLY A 102 2.95 19.31 -0.75
CA GLY A 102 1.82 19.86 0.01
C GLY A 102 1.02 18.77 0.73
N ASP A 103 0.21 19.17 1.71
CA ASP A 103 -0.64 18.24 2.46
C ASP A 103 -1.68 17.58 1.55
N GLN A 104 -2.21 18.29 0.56
CA GLN A 104 -3.15 17.75 -0.43
C GLN A 104 -2.52 16.60 -1.25
N ALA A 105 -1.28 16.74 -1.70
CA ALA A 105 -0.58 15.68 -2.44
C ALA A 105 -0.34 14.45 -1.55
N LEU A 106 0.03 14.66 -0.27
CA LEU A 106 0.18 13.59 0.71
C LEU A 106 -1.15 12.87 0.99
N GLU A 107 -2.26 13.60 1.12
CA GLU A 107 -3.60 13.04 1.31
C GLU A 107 -4.05 12.25 0.09
N SER A 108 -3.88 12.80 -1.12
CA SER A 108 -4.19 12.14 -2.38
C SER A 108 -3.39 10.85 -2.54
N HIS A 109 -2.07 10.90 -2.33
CA HIS A 109 -1.22 9.72 -2.33
C HIS A 109 -1.68 8.67 -1.32
N ALA A 110 -1.98 9.08 -0.09
CA ALA A 110 -2.42 8.18 0.96
C ALA A 110 -3.73 7.48 0.61
N GLU A 111 -4.74 8.21 0.13
CA GLU A 111 -6.05 7.68 -0.19
C GLU A 111 -6.02 6.80 -1.44
N ARG A 112 -5.47 7.33 -2.54
CA ARG A 112 -5.48 6.64 -3.84
C ARG A 112 -4.55 5.43 -3.87
N ARG A 113 -3.40 5.48 -3.16
CA ARG A 113 -2.51 4.33 -3.00
C ARG A 113 -2.93 3.44 -1.84
N GLY A 114 -2.77 3.92 -0.60
CA GLY A 114 -2.90 3.11 0.60
C GLY A 114 -4.33 2.72 0.91
N GLY A 115 -5.24 3.68 0.81
CA GLY A 115 -6.68 3.46 1.02
C GLY A 115 -7.23 2.46 0.01
N ALA A 116 -6.94 2.65 -1.28
CA ALA A 116 -7.39 1.74 -2.34
C ALA A 116 -6.78 0.34 -2.20
N LEU A 117 -5.45 0.25 -1.97
CA LEU A 117 -4.75 -1.03 -1.80
C LEU A 117 -5.34 -1.87 -0.67
N PHE A 118 -5.59 -1.25 0.51
CA PHE A 118 -6.14 -1.96 1.65
C PHE A 118 -7.61 -2.34 1.45
N ARG A 119 -8.42 -1.50 0.80
CA ARG A 119 -9.80 -1.85 0.45
C ARG A 119 -9.85 -3.06 -0.48
N GLN A 120 -9.07 -3.06 -1.56
CA GLN A 120 -9.02 -4.18 -2.49
C GLN A 120 -8.52 -5.46 -1.81
N ALA A 121 -7.49 -5.36 -1.00
CA ALA A 121 -7.00 -6.51 -0.24
C ALA A 121 -8.03 -7.04 0.78
N ALA A 122 -8.82 -6.16 1.42
CA ALA A 122 -9.88 -6.58 2.33
C ALA A 122 -11.02 -7.31 1.60
N ILE A 123 -11.42 -6.83 0.41
CA ILE A 123 -12.40 -7.51 -0.43
C ILE A 123 -11.92 -8.93 -0.77
N LEU A 124 -10.69 -9.08 -1.23
CA LEU A 124 -10.08 -10.38 -1.53
C LEU A 124 -10.05 -11.31 -0.32
N LEU A 125 -9.83 -10.77 0.87
CA LEU A 125 -9.82 -11.52 2.12
C LEU A 125 -11.23 -11.88 2.63
N GLY A 126 -12.31 -11.46 1.94
CA GLY A 126 -13.69 -11.68 2.37
C GLY A 126 -14.10 -10.86 3.59
N GLY A 127 -13.38 -9.77 3.86
CA GLY A 127 -13.71 -8.80 4.91
C GLY A 127 -14.72 -7.78 4.40
N GLU A 128 -15.79 -7.54 5.15
CA GLU A 128 -16.57 -6.32 4.95
C GLU A 128 -15.67 -5.10 5.20
N ALA A 129 -15.97 -4.02 4.49
CA ALA A 129 -15.18 -2.79 4.51
C ALA A 129 -15.24 -2.08 5.88
N HIS A 130 -14.70 -2.71 6.91
CA HIS A 130 -14.25 -1.99 8.10
C HIS A 130 -13.21 -0.96 7.66
N ASP A 131 -12.98 0.02 8.46
CA ASP A 131 -12.14 1.19 8.20
C ASP A 131 -10.66 0.88 7.89
N VAL A 132 -10.46 -0.18 7.08
CA VAL A 132 -9.15 -0.59 6.56
C VAL A 132 -8.53 0.50 5.67
N SER A 133 -9.39 1.37 5.09
CA SER A 133 -8.92 2.49 4.28
C SER A 133 -8.07 3.47 5.09
N ALA A 134 -8.52 3.84 6.30
CA ALA A 134 -7.74 4.69 7.19
C ALA A 134 -6.39 4.07 7.56
N ALA A 135 -6.39 2.75 7.83
CA ALA A 135 -5.17 2.01 8.10
C ALA A 135 -4.22 1.97 6.88
N GLY A 136 -4.77 1.78 5.68
CA GLY A 136 -4.03 1.81 4.42
C GLY A 136 -3.41 3.18 4.15
N ARG A 137 -4.17 4.27 4.35
CA ARG A 137 -3.65 5.64 4.25
C ARG A 137 -2.45 5.85 5.15
N GLY A 138 -2.59 5.49 6.42
CA GLY A 138 -1.51 5.64 7.37
C GLY A 138 -0.28 4.78 7.03
N TRP A 139 -0.49 3.55 6.55
CA TRP A 139 0.60 2.68 6.08
C TRP A 139 1.37 3.31 4.91
N ALA A 140 0.66 3.84 3.90
CA ALA A 140 1.29 4.48 2.74
C ALA A 140 2.10 5.72 3.14
N LEU A 141 1.57 6.56 4.02
CA LEU A 141 2.28 7.75 4.54
C LEU A 141 3.54 7.39 5.32
N VAL A 142 3.51 6.30 6.10
CA VAL A 142 4.70 5.80 6.79
C VAL A 142 5.74 5.28 5.79
N ASP A 143 5.31 4.51 4.78
CA ASP A 143 6.22 4.03 3.74
C ASP A 143 6.87 5.20 2.99
N PHE A 144 6.09 6.22 2.62
CA PHE A 144 6.58 7.45 2.02
C PHE A 144 7.59 8.16 2.93
N ALA A 145 7.24 8.42 4.19
CA ALA A 145 8.07 9.20 5.11
C ALA A 145 9.47 8.60 5.31
N PHE A 146 9.57 7.28 5.36
CA PHE A 146 10.85 6.59 5.51
C PHE A 146 11.71 6.56 4.23
N ARG A 147 11.15 7.00 3.10
CA ARG A 147 11.85 7.12 1.80
C ARG A 147 12.07 8.57 1.41
N CYS A 148 11.41 9.51 2.08
CA CYS A 148 11.46 10.93 1.79
C CYS A 148 12.78 11.53 2.32
N SER A 149 13.49 12.26 1.46
CA SER A 149 14.71 12.98 1.83
C SER A 149 14.42 14.30 2.54
N ASP A 150 13.26 14.93 2.27
CA ASP A 150 12.84 16.16 2.94
C ASP A 150 12.25 15.84 4.32
N ARG A 151 12.99 16.21 5.36
CA ARG A 151 12.64 15.90 6.76
C ARG A 151 11.34 16.55 7.22
N ALA A 152 11.03 17.75 6.74
CA ALA A 152 9.81 18.46 7.13
C ALA A 152 8.58 17.77 6.55
N THR A 153 8.62 17.40 5.27
CA THR A 153 7.58 16.62 4.61
C THR A 153 7.43 15.23 5.25
N ALA A 154 8.52 14.54 5.55
CA ALA A 154 8.47 13.26 6.25
C ALA A 154 7.82 13.36 7.63
N ALA A 155 8.14 14.39 8.41
CA ALA A 155 7.54 14.60 9.73
C ALA A 155 6.02 14.87 9.64
N ARG A 156 5.58 15.67 8.65
CA ARG A 156 4.15 15.90 8.39
C ARG A 156 3.44 14.61 7.99
N ALA A 157 4.01 13.85 7.07
CA ALA A 157 3.47 12.56 6.65
C ALA A 157 3.32 11.59 7.84
N LEU A 158 4.29 11.54 8.76
CA LEU A 158 4.17 10.74 9.98
C LEU A 158 3.10 11.25 10.94
N ALA A 159 2.89 12.56 11.04
CA ALA A 159 1.80 13.12 11.85
C ALA A 159 0.43 12.72 11.28
N MET A 160 0.23 12.85 9.96
CA MET A 160 -0.98 12.43 9.26
C MET A 160 -1.17 10.90 9.37
N ALA A 161 -0.09 10.13 9.25
CA ALA A 161 -0.14 8.67 9.42
C ALA A 161 -0.63 8.27 10.82
N ARG A 162 -0.16 8.93 11.88
CA ARG A 162 -0.63 8.68 13.25
C ARG A 162 -2.10 8.98 13.40
N ALA A 163 -2.55 10.13 12.88
CA ALA A 163 -3.95 10.53 12.93
C ALA A 163 -4.88 9.49 12.26
N ALA A 164 -4.44 8.85 11.17
CA ALA A 164 -5.19 7.81 10.48
C ALA A 164 -5.11 6.44 11.20
N LEU A 165 -3.90 6.06 11.67
CA LEU A 165 -3.66 4.73 12.23
C LEU A 165 -4.16 4.56 13.67
N GLU A 166 -4.09 5.58 14.51
CA GLU A 166 -4.47 5.46 15.93
C GLU A 166 -5.93 5.03 16.12
N PRO A 167 -6.92 5.69 15.48
CA PRO A 167 -8.31 5.23 15.56
C PRO A 167 -8.52 3.83 14.97
N ALA A 168 -7.92 3.56 13.78
CA ALA A 168 -8.06 2.29 13.11
C ALA A 168 -7.49 1.12 13.94
N MET A 169 -6.39 1.34 14.67
CA MET A 169 -5.76 0.32 15.50
C MET A 169 -6.33 0.22 16.92
N ALA A 170 -7.18 1.16 17.35
CA ALA A 170 -7.94 1.05 18.59
C ALA A 170 -9.06 0.00 18.49
N LEU A 171 -9.55 -0.28 17.29
CA LEU A 171 -10.58 -1.26 17.03
C LEU A 171 -9.99 -2.68 17.03
N ARG A 172 -10.86 -3.67 17.33
CA ARG A 172 -10.49 -5.07 17.17
C ARG A 172 -10.69 -5.51 15.73
N TRP A 173 -9.62 -5.96 15.09
CA TRP A 173 -9.64 -6.39 13.70
C TRP A 173 -10.29 -7.77 13.53
N PRO A 174 -11.24 -7.93 12.60
CA PRO A 174 -11.84 -9.22 12.27
C PRO A 174 -10.78 -10.16 11.70
N LYS A 175 -10.96 -11.48 11.89
CA LYS A 175 -9.94 -12.48 11.49
C LYS A 175 -9.49 -12.35 10.04
N ALA A 176 -10.43 -12.11 9.12
CA ALA A 176 -10.14 -11.97 7.70
C ALA A 176 -9.18 -10.80 7.41
N ALA A 177 -9.32 -9.66 8.08
CA ALA A 177 -8.52 -8.47 7.84
C ALA A 177 -7.19 -8.41 8.65
N ARG A 178 -6.93 -9.36 9.55
CA ARG A 178 -5.72 -9.35 10.39
C ARG A 178 -4.40 -9.38 9.62
N PRO A 179 -4.28 -10.01 8.43
CA PRO A 179 -3.09 -9.87 7.60
C PRO A 179 -2.75 -8.40 7.28
N LEU A 180 -3.76 -7.59 6.96
CA LEU A 180 -3.59 -6.14 6.75
C LEU A 180 -3.28 -5.41 8.06
N GLY A 181 -3.92 -5.81 9.15
CA GLY A 181 -3.69 -5.28 10.47
C GLY A 181 -2.25 -5.42 10.96
N ILE A 182 -1.52 -6.46 10.52
CA ILE A 182 -0.08 -6.59 10.79
C ILE A 182 0.66 -5.38 10.24
N LEU A 183 0.44 -5.07 8.95
CA LEU A 183 1.11 -3.97 8.27
C LEU A 183 0.79 -2.62 8.92
N ALA A 184 -0.50 -2.41 9.23
CA ALA A 184 -0.97 -1.19 9.91
C ALA A 184 -0.40 -1.05 11.32
N HIS A 185 -0.36 -2.14 12.10
CA HIS A 185 0.18 -2.13 13.46
C HIS A 185 1.67 -1.80 13.49
N LEU A 186 2.43 -2.38 12.57
CA LEU A 186 3.87 -2.09 12.43
C LEU A 186 4.10 -0.66 11.92
N ALA A 187 3.26 -0.18 10.99
CA ALA A 187 3.30 1.20 10.52
C ALA A 187 3.01 2.20 11.66
N LEU A 188 2.01 1.96 12.51
CA LEU A 188 1.73 2.82 13.66
C LEU A 188 2.93 2.91 14.62
N ARG A 189 3.59 1.77 14.87
CA ARG A 189 4.80 1.76 15.69
C ARG A 189 5.90 2.63 15.08
N ASP A 190 6.11 2.49 13.77
CA ASP A 190 7.15 3.25 13.05
C ASP A 190 6.81 4.74 13.03
N ALA A 191 5.54 5.11 12.83
CA ALA A 191 5.08 6.49 12.90
C ALA A 191 5.29 7.12 14.28
N LYS A 192 5.17 6.34 15.36
CA LYS A 192 5.45 6.81 16.73
C LYS A 192 6.94 6.90 17.03
N ALA A 193 7.75 6.05 16.43
CA ALA A 193 9.21 6.06 16.62
C ALA A 193 9.90 7.20 15.84
N GLY A 194 9.34 7.61 14.71
CA GLY A 194 9.91 8.61 13.81
C GLY A 194 10.97 8.05 12.86
N CYS A 195 11.30 8.83 11.81
CA CYS A 195 12.26 8.42 10.77
C CYS A 195 13.71 8.36 11.26
N GLU A 196 14.03 8.94 12.39
CA GLU A 196 15.39 8.88 12.97
C GLU A 196 15.74 7.48 13.52
N VAL A 197 14.73 6.66 13.78
CA VAL A 197 14.90 5.28 14.26
C VAL A 197 14.90 4.34 13.06
N PRO A 198 16.00 3.62 12.77
CA PRO A 198 16.07 2.69 11.66
C PRO A 198 15.02 1.58 11.78
N ARG A 199 14.28 1.33 10.69
CA ARG A 199 13.39 0.18 10.60
C ARG A 199 14.22 -1.11 10.54
N ARG A 200 14.11 -1.92 11.60
CA ARG A 200 14.67 -3.28 11.59
C ARG A 200 13.60 -4.27 11.16
N GLN A 201 13.19 -4.18 9.87
CA GLN A 201 12.19 -5.08 9.31
C GLN A 201 12.57 -6.55 9.54
N GLY A 202 11.56 -7.40 9.83
CA GLY A 202 11.78 -8.82 10.11
C GLY A 202 12.45 -9.14 11.45
N SER A 203 12.73 -8.14 12.31
CA SER A 203 13.31 -8.42 13.63
C SER A 203 12.37 -9.25 14.52
N PRO A 204 12.89 -10.07 15.45
CA PRO A 204 12.07 -10.92 16.31
C PRO A 204 10.97 -10.16 17.09
N ALA A 205 11.28 -8.94 17.56
CA ALA A 205 10.31 -8.11 18.26
C ALA A 205 9.15 -7.66 17.35
N ARG A 206 9.41 -7.41 16.06
CA ARG A 206 8.37 -7.05 15.09
C ARG A 206 7.55 -8.29 14.69
N GLN A 207 8.20 -9.44 14.51
CA GLN A 207 7.50 -10.71 14.26
C GLN A 207 6.58 -11.10 15.42
N LEU A 208 7.04 -10.98 16.66
CA LEU A 208 6.21 -11.27 17.83
C LEU A 208 4.97 -10.36 17.89
N ARG A 209 5.11 -9.07 17.57
CA ARG A 209 3.98 -8.14 17.49
C ARG A 209 2.99 -8.54 16.38
N ALA A 210 3.50 -8.90 15.21
CA ALA A 210 2.67 -9.39 14.11
C ALA A 210 1.87 -10.63 14.53
N ILE A 211 2.52 -11.61 15.14
CA ILE A 211 1.87 -12.83 15.65
C ILE A 211 0.82 -12.48 16.72
N ARG A 212 1.14 -11.60 17.67
CA ARG A 212 0.18 -11.16 18.68
C ARG A 212 -1.06 -10.54 18.02
N HIS A 213 -0.88 -9.65 17.04
CA HIS A 213 -2.01 -9.05 16.33
C HIS A 213 -2.84 -10.10 15.59
N LEU A 214 -2.19 -11.07 14.95
CA LEU A 214 -2.88 -12.19 14.28
C LEU A 214 -3.75 -13.00 15.25
N LEU A 215 -3.28 -13.25 16.46
CA LEU A 215 -4.02 -14.03 17.44
C LEU A 215 -5.16 -13.24 18.07
N THR A 216 -4.95 -11.97 18.37
CA THR A 216 -5.87 -11.17 19.18
C THR A 216 -6.73 -10.20 18.38
N GLY A 217 -6.26 -9.76 17.21
CA GLY A 217 -6.82 -8.66 16.43
C GLY A 217 -6.53 -7.27 17.06
N ARG A 218 -5.52 -7.21 17.98
CA ARG A 218 -5.09 -6.00 18.69
C ARG A 218 -3.58 -5.85 18.70
#